data_cfc252e83c5f14443954d58014ab2504
#
_entry.id   cfc252e83c5f14443954d58014ab2504
#
_cell.length_a   1.000
_cell.length_b   1.000
_cell.length_c   1.000
_cell.angle_alpha   90.00
_cell.angle_beta   90.00
_cell.angle_gamma   90.00
#
_symmetry.space_group_name_H-M   'P 1'
#
loop_
_entity.id
_entity.type
_entity.pdbx_description
1 polymer ?
#
loop_
_entity_poly.entity_id
_entity_poly.type
_entity_poly.pdbx_seq_one_letter_code
_entity_poly.pdbx_strand_id
1 'polypeptide(L)'
;SKWMPNSEDVMGWNVKNSGLHVVFSKSIPVIISKWLGPFIHEFLNRYDLHPAQIENFVAHPGGKKVLQAYEEALQLTTEHTTISRDILKAHGNMSSPTVLYVLEQFMLKRNEPNTYGLLVALGPGFSGEAVLLEWRE
;
A
#
# COMPACT_ATOMS: atom_id res chain seq x y z
N SER A 1 -11.15 -3.94 3.66
CA SER A 1 -10.06 -4.76 4.23
C SER A 1 -10.16 -6.23 3.82
N LYS A 2 -9.03 -6.91 3.76
CA LYS A 2 -8.97 -8.35 3.52
C LYS A 2 -7.86 -8.99 4.36
N TRP A 3 -8.19 -10.08 5.03
CA TRP A 3 -7.25 -10.89 5.80
C TRP A 3 -6.69 -12.02 4.95
N MET A 4 -5.42 -12.31 5.13
CA MET A 4 -4.76 -13.48 4.56
C MET A 4 -4.76 -14.61 5.62
N PRO A 5 -5.41 -15.75 5.36
CA PRO A 5 -5.45 -16.85 6.33
C PRO A 5 -4.05 -17.40 6.62
N ASN A 6 -3.83 -17.86 7.86
CA ASN A 6 -2.59 -18.52 8.33
C ASN A 6 -1.33 -17.66 8.07
N SER A 7 -1.37 -16.39 8.42
CA SER A 7 -0.28 -15.44 8.15
C SER A 7 0.07 -14.53 9.36
N GLU A 8 -0.32 -14.92 10.56
CA GLU A 8 -0.15 -14.15 11.79
C GLU A 8 1.33 -13.89 12.14
N ASP A 9 2.23 -14.76 11.66
CA ASP A 9 3.68 -14.67 11.84
C ASP A 9 4.40 -13.83 10.78
N VAL A 10 3.68 -13.37 9.75
CA VAL A 10 4.26 -12.62 8.62
C VAL A 10 4.63 -11.21 9.01
N MET A 11 3.76 -10.53 9.76
CA MET A 11 3.97 -9.17 10.26
C MET A 11 3.33 -9.01 11.63
N GLY A 12 4.05 -8.42 12.58
CA GLY A 12 3.53 -8.22 13.93
C GLY A 12 4.55 -7.58 14.86
N TRP A 13 4.31 -7.75 16.15
CA TRP A 13 5.15 -7.24 17.22
C TRP A 13 5.46 -8.34 18.23
N ASN A 14 6.74 -8.51 18.55
CA ASN A 14 7.17 -9.32 19.68
C ASN A 14 7.44 -8.43 20.88
N VAL A 15 6.78 -8.70 22.00
CA VAL A 15 7.02 -8.02 23.27
C VAL A 15 8.18 -8.72 23.98
N LYS A 16 9.26 -7.97 24.26
CA LYS A 16 10.44 -8.43 24.99
C LYS A 16 10.74 -7.49 26.15
N ASN A 17 11.63 -7.89 27.05
CA ASN A 17 12.06 -7.03 28.17
C ASN A 17 12.69 -5.70 27.71
N SER A 18 13.24 -5.65 26.47
CA SER A 18 13.79 -4.46 25.85
C SER A 18 12.78 -3.61 25.08
N GLY A 19 11.48 -3.98 25.07
CA GLY A 19 10.41 -3.28 24.39
C GLY A 19 9.78 -4.05 23.24
N LEU A 20 9.07 -3.32 22.37
CA LEU A 20 8.40 -3.87 21.18
C LEU A 20 9.40 -4.07 20.04
N HIS A 21 9.46 -5.29 19.53
CA HIS A 21 10.28 -5.66 18.39
C HIS A 21 9.39 -5.98 17.19
N VAL A 22 9.57 -5.26 16.09
CA VAL A 22 8.81 -5.53 14.87
C VAL A 22 9.17 -6.91 14.30
N VAL A 23 8.15 -7.66 13.95
CA VAL A 23 8.27 -8.87 13.13
C VAL A 23 7.93 -8.51 11.70
N PHE A 24 8.87 -8.75 10.80
CA PHE A 24 8.72 -8.44 9.38
C PHE A 24 9.34 -9.56 8.56
N SER A 25 8.51 -10.48 8.07
CA SER A 25 9.00 -11.65 7.34
C SER A 25 9.66 -11.24 6.01
N LYS A 26 10.74 -11.92 5.67
CA LYS A 26 11.40 -11.81 4.35
C LYS A 26 10.49 -12.29 3.21
N SER A 27 9.43 -13.03 3.51
CA SER A 27 8.46 -13.53 2.54
C SER A 27 7.43 -12.47 2.09
N ILE A 28 7.34 -11.33 2.76
CA ILE A 28 6.33 -10.29 2.46
C ILE A 28 6.31 -9.88 0.98
N PRO A 29 7.42 -9.61 0.29
CA PRO A 29 7.37 -9.27 -1.13
C PRO A 29 6.74 -10.37 -1.99
N VAL A 30 7.04 -11.65 -1.69
CA VAL A 30 6.47 -12.81 -2.41
C VAL A 30 4.96 -12.95 -2.12
N ILE A 31 4.55 -12.68 -0.88
CA ILE A 31 3.14 -12.68 -0.48
C ILE A 31 2.40 -11.58 -1.24
N ILE A 32 2.94 -10.37 -1.27
CA ILE A 32 2.34 -9.23 -1.98
C ILE A 32 2.16 -9.55 -3.46
N SER A 33 3.20 -10.06 -4.13
CA SER A 33 3.13 -10.35 -5.56
C SER A 33 2.03 -11.35 -5.95
N LYS A 34 1.67 -12.25 -5.03
CA LYS A 34 0.64 -13.28 -5.27
C LYS A 34 -0.75 -12.89 -4.79
N TRP A 35 -0.85 -12.12 -3.73
CA TRP A 35 -2.10 -11.88 -3.03
C TRP A 35 -2.70 -10.49 -3.33
N LEU A 36 -1.85 -9.47 -3.52
CA LEU A 36 -2.32 -8.10 -3.68
C LEU A 36 -3.13 -7.88 -4.97
N GLY A 37 -2.66 -8.41 -6.11
CA GLY A 37 -3.37 -8.28 -7.38
C GLY A 37 -4.82 -8.76 -7.30
N PRO A 38 -5.08 -10.02 -6.93
CA PRO A 38 -6.44 -10.53 -6.71
C PRO A 38 -7.25 -9.72 -5.70
N PHE A 39 -6.64 -9.26 -4.60
CA PHE A 39 -7.31 -8.43 -3.61
C PHE A 39 -7.79 -7.09 -4.19
N ILE A 40 -6.93 -6.38 -4.92
CA ILE A 40 -7.26 -5.09 -5.52
C ILE A 40 -8.29 -5.24 -6.64
N HIS A 41 -8.19 -6.27 -7.48
CA HIS A 41 -9.20 -6.57 -8.48
C HIS A 41 -10.57 -6.81 -7.85
N GLU A 42 -10.66 -7.67 -6.82
CA GLU A 42 -11.89 -7.92 -6.08
C GLU A 42 -12.47 -6.65 -5.45
N PHE A 43 -11.59 -5.78 -4.91
CA PHE A 43 -12.00 -4.52 -4.32
C PHE A 43 -12.58 -3.56 -5.36
N LEU A 44 -11.90 -3.34 -6.48
CA LEU A 44 -12.31 -2.41 -7.54
C LEU A 44 -13.58 -2.89 -8.28
N ASN A 45 -13.74 -4.19 -8.46
CA ASN A 45 -14.94 -4.77 -9.07
C ASN A 45 -16.24 -4.42 -8.31
N ARG A 46 -16.18 -4.09 -7.02
CA ARG A 46 -17.34 -3.63 -6.25
C ARG A 46 -17.83 -2.23 -6.66
N TYR A 47 -17.00 -1.51 -7.39
CA TYR A 47 -17.27 -0.15 -7.87
C TYR A 47 -17.33 -0.09 -9.40
N ASP A 48 -17.40 -1.25 -10.06
CA ASP A 48 -17.36 -1.38 -11.53
C ASP A 48 -16.12 -0.72 -12.15
N LEU A 49 -14.97 -0.75 -11.42
CA LEU A 49 -13.69 -0.18 -11.85
C LEU A 49 -12.67 -1.27 -12.16
N HIS A 50 -11.82 -0.94 -13.15
CA HIS A 50 -10.64 -1.73 -13.49
C HIS A 50 -9.36 -1.03 -13.02
N PRO A 51 -8.27 -1.75 -12.64
CA PRO A 51 -7.01 -1.15 -12.21
C PRO A 51 -6.43 -0.08 -13.16
N ALA A 52 -6.63 -0.23 -14.46
CA ALA A 52 -6.18 0.74 -15.47
C ALA A 52 -6.89 2.11 -15.39
N GLN A 53 -7.97 2.23 -14.64
CA GLN A 53 -8.69 3.48 -14.40
C GLN A 53 -8.19 4.23 -13.16
N ILE A 54 -7.24 3.65 -12.43
CA ILE A 54 -6.64 4.26 -11.25
C ILE A 54 -5.43 5.08 -11.68
N GLU A 55 -5.54 6.40 -11.59
CA GLU A 55 -4.47 7.32 -11.98
C GLU A 55 -3.45 7.57 -10.87
N ASN A 56 -3.90 7.54 -9.62
CA ASN A 56 -3.06 7.88 -8.47
C ASN A 56 -2.96 6.69 -7.52
N PHE A 57 -1.75 6.20 -7.31
CA PHE A 57 -1.49 5.06 -6.42
C PHE A 57 -0.85 5.54 -5.11
N VAL A 58 -1.68 5.70 -4.07
CA VAL A 58 -1.28 6.14 -2.73
C VAL A 58 -0.82 4.91 -1.93
N ALA A 59 0.40 4.44 -2.19
CA ALA A 59 0.93 3.24 -1.56
C ALA A 59 1.61 3.54 -0.22
N HIS A 60 1.26 2.81 0.83
CA HIS A 60 2.05 2.82 2.08
C HIS A 60 3.46 2.31 1.80
N PRO A 61 4.52 3.11 2.01
CA PRO A 61 5.88 2.71 1.71
C PRO A 61 6.50 1.91 2.86
N GLY A 62 6.08 0.67 3.03
CA GLY A 62 6.61 -0.24 4.06
C GLY A 62 8.09 -0.52 3.95
N GLY A 63 8.66 -0.37 2.74
CA GLY A 63 10.06 -0.52 2.40
C GLY A 63 10.26 -0.60 0.89
N LYS A 64 11.51 -0.44 0.43
CA LYS A 64 11.84 -0.46 -1.01
C LYS A 64 11.33 -1.71 -1.73
N LYS A 65 11.51 -2.91 -1.13
CA LYS A 65 11.06 -4.18 -1.71
C LYS A 65 9.54 -4.33 -1.70
N VAL A 66 8.85 -3.69 -0.77
CA VAL A 66 7.38 -3.65 -0.71
C VAL A 66 6.84 -2.83 -1.88
N LEU A 67 7.42 -1.67 -2.15
CA LEU A 67 7.03 -0.83 -3.31
C LEU A 67 7.28 -1.56 -4.63
N GLN A 68 8.41 -2.24 -4.78
CA GLN A 68 8.68 -3.08 -5.95
C GLN A 68 7.64 -4.19 -6.13
N ALA A 69 7.26 -4.85 -5.02
CA ALA A 69 6.23 -5.90 -5.07
C ALA A 69 4.83 -5.34 -5.44
N TYR A 70 4.51 -4.10 -5.05
CA TYR A 70 3.29 -3.43 -5.53
C TYR A 70 3.33 -3.19 -7.04
N GLU A 71 4.47 -2.68 -7.54
CA GLU A 71 4.66 -2.43 -8.98
C GLU A 71 4.48 -3.72 -9.79
N GLU A 72 5.10 -4.81 -9.36
CA GLU A 72 4.98 -6.13 -10.01
C GLU A 72 3.55 -6.68 -9.93
N ALA A 73 2.91 -6.65 -8.73
CA ALA A 73 1.60 -7.24 -8.51
C ALA A 73 0.47 -6.53 -9.26
N LEU A 74 0.60 -5.21 -9.45
CA LEU A 74 -0.41 -4.35 -10.06
C LEU A 74 -0.02 -3.85 -11.45
N GLN A 75 1.11 -4.33 -12.00
CA GLN A 75 1.66 -3.93 -13.30
C GLN A 75 1.87 -2.41 -13.42
N LEU A 76 2.32 -1.79 -12.33
CA LEU A 76 2.62 -0.38 -12.26
C LEU A 76 4.07 -0.11 -12.68
N THR A 77 4.34 1.11 -13.14
CA THR A 77 5.71 1.61 -13.33
C THR A 77 6.23 2.25 -12.04
N THR A 78 7.54 2.50 -11.98
CA THR A 78 8.15 3.22 -10.86
C THR A 78 7.62 4.65 -10.70
N GLU A 79 7.09 5.24 -11.75
CA GLU A 79 6.46 6.57 -11.71
C GLU A 79 5.25 6.61 -10.79
N HIS A 80 4.42 5.54 -10.79
CA HIS A 80 3.26 5.43 -9.92
C HIS A 80 3.61 5.41 -8.42
N THR A 81 4.82 4.98 -8.07
CA THR A 81 5.28 4.89 -6.67
C THR A 81 6.30 5.95 -6.29
N THR A 82 6.60 6.92 -7.16
CA THR A 82 7.62 7.95 -6.92
C THR A 82 7.37 8.72 -5.63
N ILE A 83 6.16 9.23 -5.40
CA ILE A 83 5.80 9.95 -4.19
C ILE A 83 6.03 9.09 -2.94
N SER A 84 5.59 7.83 -2.97
CA SER A 84 5.80 6.88 -1.86
C SER A 84 7.29 6.62 -1.60
N ARG A 85 8.11 6.54 -2.65
CA ARG A 85 9.57 6.39 -2.55
C ARG A 85 10.23 7.62 -1.94
N ASP A 86 9.79 8.81 -2.32
CA ASP A 86 10.32 10.08 -1.82
C ASP A 86 9.99 10.26 -0.34
N ILE A 87 8.77 9.94 0.09
CA ILE A 87 8.37 9.94 1.51
C ILE A 87 9.21 8.92 2.30
N LEU A 88 9.38 7.70 1.77
CA LEU A 88 10.22 6.67 2.41
C LEU A 88 11.67 7.14 2.55
N LYS A 89 12.21 7.82 1.55
CA LYS A 89 13.58 8.35 1.57
C LYS A 89 13.74 9.49 2.57
N ALA A 90 12.75 10.38 2.66
CA ALA A 90 12.80 11.56 3.51
C ALA A 90 12.56 11.25 4.99
N HIS A 91 11.65 10.32 5.29
CA HIS A 91 11.13 10.10 6.66
C HIS A 91 11.30 8.66 7.16
N GLY A 92 11.63 7.71 6.29
CA GLY A 92 11.60 6.29 6.62
C GLY A 92 10.17 5.76 6.73
N ASN A 93 10.04 4.53 7.24
CA ASN A 93 8.75 3.93 7.54
C ASN A 93 8.33 4.30 8.98
N MET A 94 7.37 5.19 9.12
CA MET A 94 6.80 5.67 10.38
C MET A 94 5.55 4.86 10.80
N SER A 95 5.35 3.65 10.26
CA SER A 95 4.14 2.85 10.42
C SER A 95 2.92 3.50 9.74
N SER A 96 1.70 3.36 10.31
CA SER A 96 0.46 3.85 9.70
C SER A 96 0.45 5.34 9.28
N PRO A 97 1.07 6.29 10.00
CA PRO A 97 1.13 7.68 9.56
C PRO A 97 1.80 7.88 8.19
N THR A 98 2.72 7.02 7.80
CA THR A 98 3.49 7.21 6.56
C THR A 98 2.62 7.33 5.32
N VAL A 99 1.53 6.56 5.23
CA VAL A 99 0.62 6.63 4.07
C VAL A 99 -0.14 7.97 4.00
N LEU A 100 -0.35 8.63 5.15
CA LEU A 100 -0.99 9.95 5.19
C LEU A 100 -0.07 11.03 4.63
N TYR A 101 1.25 10.94 4.86
CA TYR A 101 2.23 11.82 4.21
C TYR A 101 2.25 11.64 2.69
N VAL A 102 2.09 10.39 2.23
CA VAL A 102 1.95 10.11 0.79
C VAL A 102 0.66 10.73 0.25
N LEU A 103 -0.46 10.52 0.95
CA LEU A 103 -1.76 11.09 0.56
C LEU A 103 -1.71 12.62 0.49
N GLU A 104 -1.09 13.28 1.47
CA GLU A 104 -0.91 14.73 1.50
C GLU A 104 -0.25 15.25 0.22
N GLN A 105 0.81 14.58 -0.28
CA GLN A 105 1.48 14.98 -1.51
C GLN A 105 0.56 14.88 -2.74
N PHE A 106 -0.30 13.86 -2.79
CA PHE A 106 -1.33 13.77 -3.83
C PHE A 106 -2.40 14.85 -3.70
N MET A 107 -2.77 15.25 -2.47
CA MET A 107 -3.73 16.33 -2.24
C MET A 107 -3.17 17.71 -2.60
N LEU A 108 -1.85 17.91 -2.45
CA LEU A 108 -1.16 19.16 -2.82
C LEU A 108 -0.92 19.25 -4.34
N LYS A 109 -0.92 18.13 -5.03
CA LYS A 109 -0.78 18.07 -6.48
C LYS A 109 -2.14 18.40 -7.13
N ARG A 110 -2.09 19.13 -8.27
CA ARG A 110 -3.28 19.28 -9.10
C ARG A 110 -3.62 17.93 -9.73
N ASN A 111 -4.77 17.38 -9.38
CA ASN A 111 -5.32 16.18 -9.98
C ASN A 111 -6.45 16.56 -10.93
N GLU A 112 -6.65 15.76 -11.98
CA GLU A 112 -7.77 15.96 -12.89
C GLU A 112 -9.08 15.60 -12.19
N PRO A 113 -10.14 16.43 -12.27
CA PRO A 113 -11.45 16.11 -11.71
C PRO A 113 -12.04 14.81 -12.28
N ASN A 114 -12.79 14.11 -11.46
CA ASN A 114 -13.45 12.84 -11.79
C ASN A 114 -12.47 11.70 -12.13
N THR A 115 -11.24 11.79 -11.63
CA THR A 115 -10.27 10.69 -11.69
C THR A 115 -10.22 9.93 -10.37
N TYR A 116 -9.71 8.70 -10.42
CA TYR A 116 -9.66 7.82 -9.26
C TYR A 116 -8.24 7.62 -8.75
N GLY A 117 -8.13 7.57 -7.43
CA GLY A 117 -6.94 7.14 -6.72
C GLY A 117 -7.22 5.89 -5.88
N LEU A 118 -6.17 5.11 -5.63
CA LEU A 118 -6.25 3.93 -4.79
C LEU A 118 -5.21 4.05 -3.67
N LEU A 119 -5.68 4.18 -2.42
CA LEU A 119 -4.83 4.08 -1.25
C LEU A 119 -4.74 2.62 -0.82
N VAL A 120 -3.51 2.13 -0.64
CA VAL A 120 -3.23 0.75 -0.21
C VAL A 120 -2.23 0.73 0.92
N ALA A 121 -2.54 -0.02 1.97
CA ALA A 121 -1.63 -0.33 3.07
C ALA A 121 -1.71 -1.79 3.45
N LEU A 122 -0.63 -2.31 4.01
CA LEU A 122 -0.54 -3.67 4.51
C LEU A 122 -0.18 -3.64 5.99
N GLY A 123 -0.80 -4.48 6.76
CA GLY A 123 -0.68 -4.51 8.20
C GLY A 123 -0.52 -5.91 8.79
N PRO A 124 -0.34 -5.95 10.14
CA PRO A 124 -0.28 -7.23 10.86
C PRO A 124 -1.50 -8.09 10.63
N GLY A 125 -1.27 -9.42 10.66
CA GLY A 125 -2.40 -10.34 10.63
C GLY A 125 -2.34 -11.45 9.57
N PHE A 126 -1.79 -11.41 8.41
CA PHE A 126 -1.44 -10.31 7.54
C PHE A 126 -2.71 -9.73 6.89
N SER A 127 -2.85 -8.42 6.87
CA SER A 127 -4.04 -7.77 6.31
C SER A 127 -3.69 -6.74 5.24
N GLY A 128 -4.62 -6.54 4.33
CA GLY A 128 -4.58 -5.46 3.34
C GLY A 128 -5.77 -4.53 3.48
N GLU A 129 -5.49 -3.25 3.44
CA GLU A 129 -6.48 -2.18 3.44
C GLU A 129 -6.44 -1.46 2.10
N ALA A 130 -7.62 -1.22 1.53
CA ALA A 130 -7.77 -0.45 0.30
C ALA A 130 -8.87 0.61 0.48
N VAL A 131 -8.60 1.82 0.01
CA VAL A 131 -9.57 2.92 -0.02
C VAL A 131 -9.59 3.49 -1.43
N LEU A 132 -10.78 3.56 -2.02
CA LEU A 132 -10.99 4.25 -3.29
C LEU A 132 -11.11 5.75 -3.02
N LEU A 133 -10.37 6.54 -3.77
CA LEU A 133 -10.37 8.00 -3.73
C LEU A 133 -10.95 8.51 -5.05
N GLU A 134 -11.71 9.57 -5.00
CA GLU A 134 -12.21 10.30 -6.15
C GLU A 134 -11.77 11.76 -6.02
N TRP A 135 -11.08 12.29 -7.03
CA TRP A 135 -10.68 13.68 -7.07
C TRP A 135 -11.82 14.52 -7.65
N ARG A 136 -12.29 15.47 -6.87
CA ARG A 136 -13.34 16.42 -7.25
C ARG A 136 -12.79 17.84 -7.34
N GLU A 137 -13.52 18.73 -8.02
CA GLU A 137 -13.22 20.17 -8.04
C GLU A 137 -13.20 20.79 -6.64
#